data_0a394016efdf5af28759b6d497089a21
#
_entry.id   0a394016efdf5af28759b6d497089a21
#
_cell.length_a   1.000
_cell.length_b   1.000
_cell.length_c   1.000
_cell.angle_alpha   90.00
_cell.angle_beta   90.00
_cell.angle_gamma   90.00
#
_symmetry.space_group_name_H-M   'P 1'
#
loop_
_entity.id
_entity.type
_entity.pdbx_description
1 polymer ?
#
loop_
_entity_poly.entity_id
_entity_poly.type
_entity_poly.pdbx_seq_one_letter_code
_entity_poly.pdbx_strand_id
1 'polypeptide(L)'
;KDAALFRRENLGFVFQEFNLLDTFTLEDNIYLPLVLAGMGYEDMRARLMPIAKLLGLTELLQKYPYEVSGGQKQRAAVARAIITEPKLLLADEPTGALDSGSTDELLRLFADINRAGQTILMVTHSVKAASRAGRVLFIKDGQVFHQLYRGEDSDTRFYQRISDTLTMLQSGGEPA
;
A
#
# COMPACT_ATOMS: atom_id res chain seq x y z
N LYS A 1 6.75 -11.58 -22.89
CA LYS A 1 5.45 -10.90 -23.05
C LYS A 1 4.47 -11.31 -21.94
N ASP A 2 4.41 -12.59 -21.59
CA ASP A 2 3.42 -13.10 -20.63
C ASP A 2 3.61 -12.59 -19.20
N ALA A 3 4.87 -12.45 -18.73
CA ALA A 3 5.15 -11.98 -17.35
C ALA A 3 4.77 -10.50 -17.13
N ALA A 4 4.94 -9.64 -18.15
CA ALA A 4 4.56 -8.23 -18.04
C ALA A 4 3.03 -8.07 -18.07
N LEU A 5 2.34 -8.83 -18.89
CA LEU A 5 0.88 -8.89 -18.95
C LEU A 5 0.32 -9.40 -17.61
N PHE A 6 0.88 -10.51 -17.10
CA PHE A 6 0.48 -11.07 -15.81
C PHE A 6 0.60 -10.03 -14.68
N ARG A 7 1.75 -9.33 -14.60
CA ARG A 7 1.95 -8.27 -13.57
C ARG A 7 0.90 -7.17 -13.70
N ARG A 8 0.67 -6.67 -14.92
CA ARG A 8 -0.30 -5.60 -15.17
C ARG A 8 -1.72 -5.98 -14.75
N GLU A 9 -2.12 -7.23 -14.97
CA GLU A 9 -3.49 -7.70 -14.75
C GLU A 9 -3.74 -8.19 -13.31
N ASN A 10 -2.69 -8.56 -12.58
CA ASN A 10 -2.86 -9.22 -11.29
C ASN A 10 -2.19 -8.51 -10.12
N LEU A 11 -1.25 -7.59 -10.37
CA LEU A 11 -0.47 -6.95 -9.32
C LEU A 11 -0.63 -5.43 -9.34
N GLY A 12 -0.92 -4.85 -8.18
CA GLY A 12 -0.80 -3.43 -7.93
C GLY A 12 0.48 -3.14 -7.12
N PHE A 13 1.13 -2.00 -7.37
CA PHE A 13 2.36 -1.63 -6.66
C PHE A 13 2.23 -0.26 -6.03
N VAL A 14 2.59 -0.16 -4.74
CA VAL A 14 2.73 1.07 -3.98
C VAL A 14 4.15 1.16 -3.47
N PHE A 15 4.86 2.24 -3.80
CA PHE A 15 6.27 2.46 -3.44
C PHE A 15 6.40 3.57 -2.39
N GLN A 16 7.53 3.59 -1.69
CA GLN A 16 7.86 4.61 -0.70
C GLN A 16 7.90 6.02 -1.32
N GLU A 17 8.47 6.18 -2.51
CA GLU A 17 8.66 7.47 -3.20
C GLU A 17 7.48 7.83 -4.13
N PHE A 18 6.30 7.23 -3.93
CA PHE A 18 5.07 7.48 -4.70
C PHE A 18 5.17 7.11 -6.19
N ASN A 19 6.30 7.36 -6.85
CA ASN A 19 6.55 7.15 -8.28
C ASN A 19 5.46 7.74 -9.18
N LEU A 20 5.00 8.95 -8.84
CA LEU A 20 4.10 9.74 -9.68
C LEU A 20 4.93 10.54 -10.70
N LEU A 21 4.36 10.72 -11.88
CA LEU A 21 4.94 11.55 -12.93
C LEU A 21 4.55 13.01 -12.70
N ASP A 22 5.51 13.88 -12.44
CA ASP A 22 5.27 15.30 -12.10
C ASP A 22 4.66 16.12 -13.25
N THR A 23 4.80 15.65 -14.49
CA THR A 23 4.23 16.29 -15.68
C THR A 23 2.76 15.96 -15.92
N PHE A 24 2.19 15.06 -15.14
CA PHE A 24 0.81 14.60 -15.22
C PHE A 24 0.03 15.01 -13.97
N THR A 25 -1.27 15.26 -14.14
CA THR A 25 -2.19 15.44 -13.01
C THR A 25 -2.28 14.15 -12.17
N LEU A 26 -2.88 14.21 -10.98
CA LEU A 26 -3.15 13.00 -10.20
C LEU A 26 -4.10 12.06 -10.94
N GLU A 27 -5.10 12.60 -11.64
CA GLU A 27 -6.02 11.83 -12.48
C GLU A 27 -5.26 11.07 -13.57
N ASP A 28 -4.40 11.75 -14.34
CA ASP A 28 -3.62 11.13 -15.40
C ASP A 28 -2.69 10.05 -14.85
N ASN A 29 -2.03 10.32 -13.72
CA ASN A 29 -1.19 9.32 -13.04
C ASN A 29 -1.97 8.06 -12.66
N ILE A 30 -3.20 8.23 -12.17
CA ILE A 30 -4.05 7.10 -11.77
C ILE A 30 -4.54 6.33 -13.00
N TYR A 31 -4.82 7.02 -14.10
CA TYR A 31 -5.29 6.40 -15.34
C TYR A 31 -4.22 5.62 -16.10
N LEU A 32 -2.93 5.88 -15.88
CA LEU A 32 -1.83 5.27 -16.65
C LEU A 32 -1.99 3.76 -16.89
N PRO A 33 -2.25 2.91 -15.89
CA PRO A 33 -2.36 1.48 -16.12
C PRO A 33 -3.58 1.10 -16.98
N LEU A 34 -4.66 1.87 -16.93
CA LEU A 34 -5.86 1.65 -17.72
C LEU A 34 -5.67 2.11 -19.17
N VAL A 35 -4.98 3.24 -19.37
CA VAL A 35 -4.58 3.74 -20.71
C VAL A 35 -3.71 2.69 -21.41
N LEU A 36 -2.73 2.13 -20.70
CA LEU A 36 -1.88 1.05 -21.22
C LEU A 36 -2.64 -0.24 -21.51
N ALA A 37 -3.79 -0.43 -20.87
CA ALA A 37 -4.71 -1.54 -21.16
C ALA A 37 -5.66 -1.24 -22.34
N GLY A 38 -5.65 -0.02 -22.89
CA GLY A 38 -6.52 0.40 -23.99
C GLY A 38 -7.96 0.68 -23.58
N MET A 39 -8.20 0.99 -22.28
CA MET A 39 -9.55 1.28 -21.78
C MET A 39 -10.05 2.64 -22.25
N GLY A 40 -11.34 2.75 -22.58
CA GLY A 40 -11.98 4.00 -22.96
C GLY A 40 -12.13 4.98 -21.78
N TYR A 41 -12.20 6.28 -22.07
CA TYR A 41 -12.23 7.32 -21.04
C TYR A 41 -13.42 7.19 -20.08
N GLU A 42 -14.62 6.94 -20.58
CA GLU A 42 -15.82 6.79 -19.73
C GLU A 42 -15.71 5.63 -18.74
N ASP A 43 -15.13 4.51 -19.19
CA ASP A 43 -14.89 3.35 -18.32
C ASP A 43 -13.81 3.64 -17.27
N MET A 44 -12.74 4.35 -17.67
CA MET A 44 -11.69 4.80 -16.73
C MET A 44 -12.27 5.72 -15.65
N ARG A 45 -13.13 6.67 -16.05
CA ARG A 45 -13.79 7.61 -15.15
C ARG A 45 -14.74 6.89 -14.20
N ALA A 46 -15.54 5.95 -14.70
CA ALA A 46 -16.43 5.15 -13.88
C ALA A 46 -15.71 4.36 -12.79
N ARG A 47 -14.51 3.84 -13.09
CA ARG A 47 -13.65 3.16 -12.11
C ARG A 47 -12.99 4.12 -11.13
N LEU A 48 -12.54 5.27 -11.59
CA LEU A 48 -11.81 6.23 -10.77
C LEU A 48 -12.70 6.87 -9.70
N MET A 49 -13.91 7.29 -10.03
CA MET A 49 -14.73 8.10 -9.12
C MET A 49 -15.00 7.46 -7.76
N PRO A 50 -15.36 6.18 -7.65
CA PRO A 50 -15.50 5.52 -6.35
C PRO A 50 -14.18 5.46 -5.56
N ILE A 51 -13.07 5.19 -6.24
CA ILE A 51 -11.73 5.13 -5.64
C ILE A 51 -11.30 6.52 -5.16
N ALA A 52 -11.47 7.55 -5.99
CA ALA A 52 -11.13 8.92 -5.62
C ALA A 52 -11.92 9.40 -4.40
N LYS A 53 -13.20 9.03 -4.31
CA LYS A 53 -14.04 9.33 -3.14
C LYS A 53 -13.54 8.61 -1.89
N LEU A 54 -13.26 7.31 -1.98
CA LEU A 54 -12.72 6.49 -0.88
C LEU A 54 -11.40 7.07 -0.35
N LEU A 55 -10.53 7.52 -1.25
CA LEU A 55 -9.18 8.01 -0.94
C LEU A 55 -9.12 9.52 -0.65
N GLY A 56 -10.25 10.22 -0.68
CA GLY A 56 -10.30 11.68 -0.46
C GLY A 56 -9.53 12.47 -1.51
N LEU A 57 -9.57 12.06 -2.77
CA LEU A 57 -8.82 12.65 -3.89
C LEU A 57 -9.70 13.44 -4.85
N THR A 58 -11.03 13.43 -4.72
CA THR A 58 -11.98 13.99 -5.70
C THR A 58 -11.62 15.41 -6.11
N GLU A 59 -11.34 16.29 -5.13
CA GLU A 59 -11.02 17.71 -5.38
C GLU A 59 -9.55 17.93 -5.79
N LEU A 60 -8.75 16.86 -5.79
CA LEU A 60 -7.32 16.93 -6.08
C LEU A 60 -6.96 16.33 -7.44
N LEU A 61 -7.90 15.69 -8.14
CA LEU A 61 -7.65 14.96 -9.37
C LEU A 61 -6.95 15.79 -10.44
N GLN A 62 -7.28 17.08 -10.55
CA GLN A 62 -6.70 18.01 -11.53
C GLN A 62 -5.41 18.69 -11.05
N LYS A 63 -4.94 18.37 -9.81
CA LYS A 63 -3.68 18.87 -9.27
C LYS A 63 -2.51 18.04 -9.78
N TYR A 64 -1.35 18.71 -9.87
CA TYR A 64 -0.09 18.03 -10.14
C TYR A 64 0.56 17.51 -8.85
N PRO A 65 1.44 16.50 -8.90
CA PRO A 65 2.09 15.97 -7.71
C PRO A 65 2.79 17.01 -6.84
N TYR A 66 3.41 18.03 -7.44
CA TYR A 66 4.08 19.11 -6.70
C TYR A 66 3.14 20.09 -5.98
N GLU A 67 1.82 20.04 -6.26
CA GLU A 67 0.80 20.90 -5.63
C GLU A 67 0.13 20.26 -4.41
N VAL A 68 0.48 19.03 -4.07
CA VAL A 68 -0.20 18.25 -3.03
C VAL A 68 0.79 17.71 -1.98
N SER A 69 0.30 17.38 -0.78
CA SER A 69 1.12 16.85 0.30
C SER A 69 1.63 15.44 0.01
N GLY A 70 2.66 14.98 0.77
CA GLY A 70 3.18 13.62 0.68
C GLY A 70 2.10 12.55 0.91
N GLY A 71 1.24 12.74 1.92
CA GLY A 71 0.11 11.83 2.17
C GLY A 71 -0.90 11.80 1.01
N GLN A 72 -1.16 12.94 0.36
CA GLN A 72 -2.03 13.01 -0.83
C GLN A 72 -1.39 12.32 -2.03
N LYS A 73 -0.07 12.50 -2.25
CA LYS A 73 0.68 11.75 -3.27
C LYS A 73 0.59 10.24 -3.05
N GLN A 74 0.77 9.79 -1.82
CA GLN A 74 0.71 8.37 -1.50
C GLN A 74 -0.69 7.80 -1.72
N ARG A 75 -1.75 8.53 -1.35
CA ARG A 75 -3.13 8.11 -1.67
C ARG A 75 -3.36 8.02 -3.19
N ALA A 76 -2.81 8.93 -4.00
CA ALA A 76 -2.87 8.84 -5.46
C ALA A 76 -2.09 7.62 -6.00
N ALA A 77 -0.93 7.31 -5.43
CA ALA A 77 -0.18 6.09 -5.77
C ALA A 77 -0.96 4.82 -5.42
N VAL A 78 -1.66 4.79 -4.27
CA VAL A 78 -2.58 3.70 -3.90
C VAL A 78 -3.74 3.62 -4.89
N ALA A 79 -4.38 4.75 -5.26
CA ALA A 79 -5.44 4.78 -6.27
C ALA A 79 -4.99 4.15 -7.58
N ARG A 80 -3.81 4.55 -8.07
CA ARG A 80 -3.20 3.99 -9.29
C ARG A 80 -2.97 2.48 -9.18
N ALA A 81 -2.57 2.01 -8.00
CA ALA A 81 -2.28 0.60 -7.78
C ALA A 81 -3.53 -0.28 -7.74
N ILE A 82 -4.66 0.24 -7.25
CA ILE A 82 -5.90 -0.53 -7.09
C ILE A 82 -6.90 -0.36 -8.25
N ILE A 83 -6.72 0.65 -9.13
CA ILE A 83 -7.69 0.95 -10.20
C ILE A 83 -7.84 -0.18 -11.23
N THR A 84 -6.83 -1.03 -11.35
CA THR A 84 -6.86 -2.23 -12.21
C THR A 84 -7.54 -3.42 -11.55
N GLU A 85 -8.01 -3.28 -10.29
CA GLU A 85 -8.60 -4.37 -9.49
C GLU A 85 -7.65 -5.58 -9.39
N PRO A 86 -6.41 -5.37 -8.92
CA PRO A 86 -5.40 -6.42 -8.88
C PRO A 86 -5.77 -7.50 -7.86
N LYS A 87 -5.31 -8.74 -8.08
CA LYS A 87 -5.46 -9.83 -7.10
C LYS A 87 -4.59 -9.63 -5.86
N LEU A 88 -3.47 -8.95 -6.03
CA LEU A 88 -2.50 -8.69 -4.96
C LEU A 88 -1.97 -7.27 -5.05
N LEU A 89 -2.07 -6.53 -3.96
CA LEU A 89 -1.43 -5.22 -3.77
C LEU A 89 -0.10 -5.43 -3.05
N LEU A 90 0.99 -5.03 -3.69
CA LEU A 90 2.34 -5.04 -3.13
C LEU A 90 2.68 -3.62 -2.65
N ALA A 91 3.04 -3.47 -1.39
CA ALA A 91 3.41 -2.19 -0.80
C ALA A 91 4.82 -2.27 -0.22
N ASP A 92 5.74 -1.49 -0.78
CA ASP A 92 7.15 -1.43 -0.37
C ASP A 92 7.39 -0.14 0.40
N GLU A 93 7.60 -0.26 1.72
CA GLU A 93 7.76 0.86 2.68
C GLU A 93 6.74 2.00 2.48
N PRO A 94 5.44 1.73 2.35
CA PRO A 94 4.47 2.72 1.89
C PRO A 94 4.31 3.92 2.83
N THR A 95 4.83 3.84 4.05
CA THR A 95 4.78 4.90 5.07
C THR A 95 6.11 5.62 5.27
N GLY A 96 7.18 5.18 4.61
CA GLY A 96 8.56 5.63 4.89
C GLY A 96 8.82 7.11 4.58
N ALA A 97 8.07 7.72 3.68
CA ALA A 97 8.19 9.14 3.31
C ALA A 97 7.10 10.04 3.93
N LEU A 98 6.31 9.52 4.89
CA LEU A 98 5.16 10.22 5.46
C LEU A 98 5.41 10.69 6.90
N ASP A 99 4.79 11.81 7.26
CA ASP A 99 4.62 12.21 8.66
C ASP A 99 3.70 11.24 9.43
N SER A 100 3.68 11.37 10.75
CA SER A 100 2.93 10.44 11.62
C SER A 100 1.41 10.48 11.38
N GLY A 101 0.84 11.64 11.08
CA GLY A 101 -0.59 11.78 10.80
C GLY A 101 -0.97 11.13 9.49
N SER A 102 -0.24 11.43 8.41
CA SER A 102 -0.42 10.82 7.09
C SER A 102 -0.18 9.30 7.12
N THR A 103 0.76 8.83 7.95
CA THR A 103 0.99 7.41 8.20
C THR A 103 -0.26 6.73 8.78
N ASP A 104 -0.88 7.32 9.82
CA ASP A 104 -2.08 6.75 10.44
C ASP A 104 -3.28 6.71 9.49
N GLU A 105 -3.44 7.76 8.68
CA GLU A 105 -4.48 7.79 7.64
C GLU A 105 -4.26 6.69 6.60
N LEU A 106 -3.04 6.54 6.10
CA LEU A 106 -2.72 5.52 5.09
C LEU A 106 -2.92 4.10 5.62
N LEU A 107 -2.50 3.83 6.87
CA LEU A 107 -2.67 2.51 7.47
C LEU A 107 -4.15 2.17 7.71
N ARG A 108 -4.99 3.16 8.09
CA ARG A 108 -6.45 2.97 8.17
C ARG A 108 -7.02 2.64 6.79
N LEU A 109 -6.59 3.36 5.76
CA LEU A 109 -7.00 3.13 4.39
C LEU A 109 -6.65 1.72 3.89
N PHE A 110 -5.43 1.24 4.16
CA PHE A 110 -5.05 -0.14 3.83
C PHE A 110 -5.93 -1.17 4.56
N ALA A 111 -6.29 -0.91 5.82
CA ALA A 111 -7.20 -1.77 6.55
C ALA A 111 -8.61 -1.80 5.91
N ASP A 112 -9.11 -0.65 5.42
CA ASP A 112 -10.41 -0.56 4.74
C ASP A 112 -10.38 -1.30 3.39
N ILE A 113 -9.34 -1.11 2.59
CA ILE A 113 -9.12 -1.81 1.33
C ILE A 113 -9.04 -3.33 1.55
N ASN A 114 -8.32 -3.76 2.59
CA ASN A 114 -8.21 -5.18 2.92
C ASN A 114 -9.55 -5.77 3.38
N ARG A 115 -10.32 -5.05 4.21
CA ARG A 115 -11.67 -5.47 4.62
C ARG A 115 -12.65 -5.57 3.45
N ALA A 116 -12.45 -4.79 2.40
CA ALA A 116 -13.19 -4.89 1.15
C ALA A 116 -12.78 -6.09 0.28
N GLY A 117 -11.82 -6.92 0.73
CA GLY A 117 -11.42 -8.17 0.09
C GLY A 117 -10.08 -8.13 -0.65
N GLN A 118 -9.39 -6.98 -0.68
CA GLN A 118 -8.09 -6.87 -1.33
C GLN A 118 -7.00 -7.55 -0.50
N THR A 119 -6.27 -8.49 -1.11
CA THR A 119 -5.05 -9.05 -0.49
C THR A 119 -3.92 -8.02 -0.59
N ILE A 120 -3.25 -7.76 0.53
CA ILE A 120 -2.14 -6.80 0.62
C ILE A 120 -0.91 -7.52 1.18
N LEU A 121 0.22 -7.42 0.48
CA LEU A 121 1.53 -7.81 0.99
C LEU A 121 2.38 -6.55 1.16
N MET A 122 2.76 -6.25 2.39
CA MET A 122 3.55 -5.07 2.72
C MET A 122 4.94 -5.47 3.19
N VAL A 123 5.97 -4.83 2.65
CA VAL A 123 7.33 -4.86 3.19
C VAL A 123 7.53 -3.58 3.99
N THR A 124 7.98 -3.70 5.25
CA THR A 124 8.20 -2.52 6.09
C THR A 124 9.15 -2.81 7.24
N HIS A 125 9.90 -1.78 7.65
CA HIS A 125 10.66 -1.76 8.91
C HIS A 125 9.87 -1.12 10.07
N SER A 126 8.68 -0.61 9.79
CA SER A 126 7.82 0.01 10.81
C SER A 126 7.00 -1.04 11.57
N VAL A 127 7.29 -1.22 12.86
CA VAL A 127 6.48 -2.07 13.75
C VAL A 127 5.01 -1.60 13.78
N LYS A 128 4.79 -0.28 13.74
CA LYS A 128 3.46 0.32 13.68
C LYS A 128 2.70 -0.11 12.42
N ALA A 129 3.36 -0.11 11.26
CA ALA A 129 2.75 -0.57 10.01
C ALA A 129 2.50 -2.09 10.06
N ALA A 130 3.49 -2.87 10.49
CA ALA A 130 3.38 -4.33 10.62
C ALA A 130 2.26 -4.75 11.58
N SER A 131 2.03 -4.00 12.67
CA SER A 131 0.97 -4.31 13.65
C SER A 131 -0.46 -4.17 13.10
N ARG A 132 -0.63 -3.57 11.92
CA ARG A 132 -1.93 -3.50 11.23
C ARG A 132 -2.25 -4.74 10.38
N ALA A 133 -1.26 -5.59 10.14
CA ALA A 133 -1.45 -6.81 9.36
C ALA A 133 -2.10 -7.93 10.19
N GLY A 134 -2.73 -8.89 9.53
CA GLY A 134 -3.22 -10.12 10.17
C GLY A 134 -2.11 -11.15 10.40
N ARG A 135 -1.01 -11.06 9.64
CA ARG A 135 0.15 -11.95 9.72
C ARG A 135 1.43 -11.16 9.44
N VAL A 136 2.46 -11.41 10.22
CA VAL A 136 3.80 -10.81 10.05
C VAL A 136 4.82 -11.94 9.86
N LEU A 137 5.64 -11.79 8.83
CA LEU A 137 6.76 -12.70 8.53
C LEU A 137 8.06 -11.94 8.81
N PHE A 138 8.93 -12.52 9.60
CA PHE A 138 10.28 -12.01 9.83
C PHE A 138 11.24 -12.72 8.88
N ILE A 139 11.87 -11.92 8.01
CA ILE A 139 12.80 -12.42 6.99
C ILE A 139 14.21 -12.04 7.40
N LYS A 140 15.10 -13.03 7.41
CA LYS A 140 16.53 -12.87 7.65
C LYS A 140 17.29 -13.70 6.61
N ASP A 141 18.30 -13.10 5.98
CA ASP A 141 19.15 -13.77 4.98
C ASP A 141 18.36 -14.48 3.86
N GLY A 142 17.24 -13.84 3.42
CA GLY A 142 16.37 -14.35 2.36
C GLY A 142 15.44 -15.50 2.77
N GLN A 143 15.40 -15.87 4.05
CA GLN A 143 14.55 -16.94 4.58
C GLN A 143 13.54 -16.40 5.59
N VAL A 144 12.36 -17.03 5.65
CA VAL A 144 11.37 -16.77 6.71
C VAL A 144 11.90 -17.41 7.99
N PHE A 145 12.35 -16.55 8.91
CA PHE A 145 12.92 -16.97 10.17
C PHE A 145 11.84 -17.22 11.24
N HIS A 146 10.83 -16.35 11.29
CA HIS A 146 9.74 -16.45 12.26
C HIS A 146 8.46 -15.84 11.69
N GLN A 147 7.31 -16.18 12.29
CA GLN A 147 6.02 -15.60 11.91
C GLN A 147 5.11 -15.39 13.11
N LEU A 148 4.33 -14.33 13.06
CA LEU A 148 3.30 -14.03 14.03
C LEU A 148 1.94 -13.89 13.36
N TYR A 149 0.93 -14.46 13.96
CA TYR A 149 -0.47 -14.23 13.63
C TYR A 149 -1.08 -13.29 14.65
N ARG A 150 -1.84 -12.31 14.17
CA ARG A 150 -2.54 -11.36 15.02
C ARG A 150 -3.65 -12.03 15.83
N GLY A 151 -4.46 -12.87 15.20
CA GLY A 151 -5.65 -13.45 15.83
C GLY A 151 -6.59 -12.37 16.36
N GLU A 152 -6.94 -12.47 17.66
CA GLU A 152 -7.81 -11.52 18.36
C GLU A 152 -7.04 -10.38 19.07
N ASP A 153 -5.75 -10.27 18.87
CA ASP A 153 -4.95 -9.23 19.50
C ASP A 153 -5.40 -7.83 19.04
N SER A 154 -5.45 -6.89 19.99
CA SER A 154 -5.54 -5.46 19.68
C SER A 154 -4.27 -4.98 18.97
N ASP A 155 -4.36 -3.84 18.27
CA ASP A 155 -3.20 -3.21 17.62
C ASP A 155 -2.03 -3.04 18.59
N THR A 156 -2.30 -2.59 19.82
CA THR A 156 -1.28 -2.36 20.85
C THR A 156 -0.62 -3.66 21.30
N ARG A 157 -1.41 -4.72 21.53
CA ARG A 157 -0.86 -6.01 21.94
C ARG A 157 -0.05 -6.66 20.83
N PHE A 158 -0.53 -6.60 19.60
CA PHE A 158 0.21 -7.15 18.46
C PHE A 158 1.49 -6.35 18.17
N TYR A 159 1.44 -5.02 18.30
CA TYR A 159 2.63 -4.16 18.25
C TYR A 159 3.70 -4.60 19.25
N GLN A 160 3.31 -4.83 20.53
CA GLN A 160 4.24 -5.27 21.56
C GLN A 160 4.87 -6.63 21.22
N ARG A 161 4.07 -7.60 20.78
CA ARG A 161 4.59 -8.92 20.37
C ARG A 161 5.61 -8.82 19.23
N ILE A 162 5.34 -7.98 18.24
CA ILE A 162 6.27 -7.74 17.13
C ILE A 162 7.56 -7.10 17.64
N SER A 163 7.47 -6.09 18.53
CA SER A 163 8.63 -5.41 19.10
C SER A 163 9.50 -6.37 19.93
N ASP A 164 8.89 -7.19 20.76
CA ASP A 164 9.60 -8.18 21.60
C ASP A 164 10.32 -9.20 20.72
N THR A 165 9.66 -9.71 19.67
CA THR A 165 10.25 -10.61 18.70
C THR A 165 11.45 -9.99 17.99
N LEU A 166 11.34 -8.74 17.54
CA LEU A 166 12.47 -8.04 16.89
C LEU A 166 13.66 -7.90 17.82
N THR A 167 13.41 -7.56 19.10
CA THR A 167 14.46 -7.43 20.12
C THR A 167 15.17 -8.78 20.35
N MET A 168 14.43 -9.86 20.46
CA MET A 168 15.00 -11.22 20.60
C MET A 168 15.84 -11.60 19.37
N LEU A 169 15.36 -11.34 18.16
CA LEU A 169 16.08 -11.63 16.92
C LEU A 169 17.39 -10.83 16.80
N GLN A 170 17.41 -9.59 17.26
CA GLN A 170 18.62 -8.73 17.27
C GLN A 170 19.64 -9.19 18.32
N SER A 171 19.19 -9.75 19.44
CA SER A 171 20.06 -10.27 20.51
C SER A 171 20.58 -11.69 20.26
N GLY A 172 20.25 -12.30 19.12
CA GLY A 172 20.70 -13.66 18.76
C GLY A 172 19.89 -14.78 19.42
N GLY A 173 18.75 -14.46 20.07
CA GLY A 173 17.82 -15.43 20.64
C GLY A 173 16.91 -16.05 19.57
N GLU A 174 16.49 -17.30 19.79
CA GLU A 174 15.40 -17.90 19.02
C GLU A 174 14.05 -17.53 19.67
N PRO A 175 13.08 -17.03 18.89
CA PRO A 175 11.73 -16.82 19.42
C PRO A 175 11.06 -18.17 19.72
N ALA A 176 10.45 -18.25 20.89
CA ALA A 176 9.72 -19.44 21.34
C ALA A 176 8.46 -19.72 20.50
#